data_cb6629ff92e79a63eb339048e7d51b23
#
_entry.id   cb6629ff92e79a63eb339048e7d51b23
#
_cell.length_a   1.000
_cell.length_b   1.000
_cell.length_c   1.000
_cell.angle_alpha   90.00
_cell.angle_beta   90.00
_cell.angle_gamma   90.00
#
_symmetry.space_group_name_H-M   'P 1'
#
loop_
_entity.id
_entity.type
_entity.pdbx_description
1 polymer ?
#
loop_
_entity_poly.entity_id
_entity_poly.type
_entity_poly.pdbx_seq_one_letter_code
_entity_poly.pdbx_strand_id
1 'polypeptide(L)'
;MKAIVRTRFGGPEVLGIADRPVPAVKPGCVLIRVRAFGLNRAELYMRRGLWGGVAEVSGIECAGSVVLDATGTLREGQTVVALMGGMGRTIDGSYAEYVLVPATNVVPVESGLDWEHLAALPEAYAVAWTCLHRNLEVRAGQLLVVRGGTSSLGQAAIDIACQLGVEVIASSRRPEGKAMLRSRGAAHAVTNADELCAAPDWPGGKVDAVLDLIGNRTVLDSMRATRRGGRVCLAGFLGGLAPLADFDPLSQMPSGVHLSFFGSFNFGTANFALSDVPMQQIVDFESSGLYRGKPAHVFGLSEVPIAHALMERNEAVGKCVVLL
;
A
#
# COMPACT_ATOMS: atom_id res chain seq x y z
N MET A 1 -9.68 -15.70 -20.69
CA MET A 1 -8.74 -15.59 -19.60
C MET A 1 -9.38 -16.02 -18.30
N LYS A 2 -8.61 -16.59 -17.38
CA LYS A 2 -9.07 -16.84 -16.01
C LYS A 2 -9.02 -15.54 -15.19
N ALA A 3 -10.05 -15.32 -14.36
CA ALA A 3 -10.14 -14.20 -13.44
C ALA A 3 -10.82 -14.63 -12.13
N ILE A 4 -10.47 -14.00 -11.03
CA ILE A 4 -11.21 -14.08 -9.76
C ILE A 4 -12.34 -13.08 -9.82
N VAL A 5 -13.55 -13.59 -9.81
CA VAL A 5 -14.78 -12.78 -9.89
C VAL A 5 -15.50 -12.79 -8.55
N ARG A 6 -15.90 -11.62 -8.10
CA ARG A 6 -16.76 -11.45 -6.95
C ARG A 6 -18.23 -11.52 -7.41
N THR A 7 -18.96 -12.54 -6.98
CA THR A 7 -20.35 -12.78 -7.37
C THR A 7 -21.36 -11.95 -6.56
N ARG A 8 -21.01 -11.56 -5.34
CA ARG A 8 -21.77 -10.72 -4.41
C ARG A 8 -20.83 -10.10 -3.39
N PHE A 9 -21.30 -9.20 -2.55
CA PHE A 9 -20.56 -8.76 -1.39
C PHE A 9 -20.60 -9.82 -0.27
N GLY A 10 -19.51 -9.99 0.47
CA GLY A 10 -19.44 -10.99 1.53
C GLY A 10 -18.05 -11.31 2.01
N GLY A 11 -17.91 -12.48 2.62
CA GLY A 11 -16.65 -13.05 3.06
C GLY A 11 -15.78 -13.56 1.90
N PRO A 12 -14.61 -14.16 2.19
CA PRO A 12 -13.71 -14.67 1.14
C PRO A 12 -14.35 -15.68 0.18
N GLU A 13 -15.37 -16.39 0.61
CA GLU A 13 -16.11 -17.41 -0.15
C GLU A 13 -16.85 -16.87 -1.38
N VAL A 14 -17.01 -15.56 -1.49
CA VAL A 14 -17.67 -14.92 -2.65
C VAL A 14 -16.74 -14.75 -3.85
N LEU A 15 -15.45 -15.05 -3.68
CA LEU A 15 -14.44 -14.97 -4.72
C LEU A 15 -14.28 -16.33 -5.41
N GLY A 16 -14.47 -16.38 -6.70
CA GLY A 16 -14.34 -17.60 -7.49
C GLY A 16 -13.65 -17.38 -8.82
N ILE A 17 -13.00 -18.44 -9.35
CA ILE A 17 -12.43 -18.41 -10.69
C ILE A 17 -13.56 -18.50 -11.71
N ALA A 18 -13.52 -17.61 -12.71
CA ALA A 18 -14.40 -17.66 -13.87
C ALA A 18 -13.64 -17.36 -15.16
N ASP A 19 -14.17 -17.86 -16.27
CA ASP A 19 -13.70 -17.48 -17.60
C ASP A 19 -14.29 -16.13 -18.01
N ARG A 20 -13.42 -15.21 -18.41
CA ARG A 20 -13.76 -13.88 -18.91
C ARG A 20 -13.09 -13.63 -20.25
N PRO A 21 -13.67 -12.80 -21.13
CA PRO A 21 -12.96 -12.36 -22.33
C PRO A 21 -11.69 -11.58 -21.94
N VAL A 22 -10.66 -11.66 -22.78
CA VAL A 22 -9.50 -10.73 -22.65
C VAL A 22 -10.01 -9.32 -22.97
N PRO A 23 -9.66 -8.30 -22.16
CA PRO A 23 -10.11 -6.94 -22.38
C PRO A 23 -9.70 -6.42 -23.77
N ALA A 24 -10.65 -5.82 -24.49
CA ALA A 24 -10.34 -5.14 -25.73
C ALA A 24 -9.54 -3.85 -25.45
N VAL A 25 -8.45 -3.66 -26.20
CA VAL A 25 -7.59 -2.49 -26.03
C VAL A 25 -8.34 -1.20 -26.41
N LYS A 26 -8.13 -0.15 -25.63
CA LYS A 26 -8.73 1.18 -25.80
C LYS A 26 -7.64 2.24 -25.97
N PRO A 27 -7.92 3.34 -26.67
CA PRO A 27 -6.98 4.47 -26.76
C PRO A 27 -6.49 4.92 -25.36
N GLY A 28 -5.21 5.20 -25.24
CA GLY A 28 -4.61 5.66 -23.98
C GLY A 28 -4.40 4.57 -22.92
N CYS A 29 -4.65 3.29 -23.25
CA CYS A 29 -4.53 2.17 -22.33
C CYS A 29 -3.47 1.17 -22.79
N VAL A 30 -2.95 0.42 -21.84
CA VAL A 30 -2.00 -0.68 -22.01
C VAL A 30 -2.67 -1.98 -21.57
N LEU A 31 -2.64 -2.99 -22.44
CA LEU A 31 -3.02 -4.35 -22.09
C LEU A 31 -1.78 -5.08 -21.53
N ILE A 32 -1.89 -5.53 -20.31
CA ILE A 32 -0.82 -6.22 -19.59
C ILE A 32 -1.20 -7.69 -19.40
N ARG A 33 -0.29 -8.58 -19.72
CA ARG A 33 -0.33 -9.98 -19.24
C ARG A 33 0.19 -9.97 -17.82
N VAL A 34 -0.69 -10.20 -16.87
CA VAL A 34 -0.34 -10.24 -15.44
C VAL A 34 0.50 -11.50 -15.17
N ARG A 35 1.58 -11.35 -14.44
CA ARG A 35 2.44 -12.42 -13.98
C ARG A 35 2.30 -12.66 -12.50
N ALA A 36 2.14 -11.57 -11.75
CA ALA A 36 1.83 -11.60 -10.33
C ALA A 36 1.10 -10.32 -9.93
N PHE A 37 0.36 -10.37 -8.84
CA PHE A 37 -0.29 -9.19 -8.27
C PHE A 37 -0.23 -9.21 -6.75
N GLY A 38 -0.12 -8.03 -6.14
CA GLY A 38 -0.19 -7.84 -4.70
C GLY A 38 -1.63 -7.75 -4.22
N LEU A 39 -1.88 -8.21 -2.99
CA LEU A 39 -3.15 -8.01 -2.29
C LEU A 39 -3.04 -6.87 -1.28
N ASN A 40 -4.11 -6.10 -1.14
CA ASN A 40 -4.17 -4.92 -0.30
C ASN A 40 -5.42 -4.92 0.60
N ARG A 41 -5.37 -4.21 1.72
CA ARG A 41 -6.50 -4.09 2.65
C ARG A 41 -7.74 -3.46 1.98
N ALA A 42 -7.53 -2.58 1.02
CA ALA A 42 -8.59 -1.94 0.24
C ALA A 42 -9.53 -2.97 -0.41
N GLU A 43 -8.98 -4.03 -0.98
CA GLU A 43 -9.73 -5.07 -1.68
C GLU A 43 -10.63 -5.89 -0.74
N LEU A 44 -10.24 -6.03 0.53
CA LEU A 44 -11.10 -6.64 1.54
C LEU A 44 -12.33 -5.77 1.80
N TYR A 45 -12.16 -4.45 1.87
CA TYR A 45 -13.27 -3.51 2.03
C TYR A 45 -14.16 -3.49 0.77
N MET A 46 -13.57 -3.50 -0.41
CA MET A 46 -14.27 -3.58 -1.70
C MET A 46 -15.09 -4.87 -1.78
N ARG A 47 -14.50 -6.02 -1.47
CA ARG A 47 -15.19 -7.32 -1.47
C ARG A 47 -16.38 -7.33 -0.52
N ARG A 48 -16.26 -6.69 0.63
CA ARG A 48 -17.33 -6.63 1.66
C ARG A 48 -18.40 -5.58 1.37
N GLY A 49 -18.27 -4.80 0.29
CA GLY A 49 -19.21 -3.73 -0.06
C GLY A 49 -19.12 -2.49 0.83
N LEU A 50 -18.00 -2.32 1.54
CA LEU A 50 -17.77 -1.17 2.42
C LEU A 50 -17.24 0.05 1.65
N TRP A 51 -16.88 -0.13 0.39
CA TRP A 51 -16.52 0.94 -0.54
C TRP A 51 -17.43 0.87 -1.76
N GLY A 52 -17.97 2.04 -2.17
CA GLY A 52 -18.81 2.14 -3.35
C GLY A 52 -18.01 2.10 -4.66
N GLY A 53 -18.67 1.73 -5.76
CA GLY A 53 -18.10 1.72 -7.10
C GLY A 53 -16.96 0.72 -7.22
N VAL A 54 -17.26 -0.59 -7.12
CA VAL A 54 -16.28 -1.68 -7.24
C VAL A 54 -16.64 -2.60 -8.42
N ALA A 55 -15.62 -2.95 -9.22
CA ALA A 55 -15.74 -3.89 -10.32
C ALA A 55 -15.90 -5.34 -9.80
N GLU A 56 -16.35 -6.25 -10.67
CA GLU A 56 -16.48 -7.67 -10.34
C GLU A 56 -15.13 -8.36 -10.14
N VAL A 57 -14.13 -7.95 -10.93
CA VAL A 57 -12.73 -8.41 -10.80
C VAL A 57 -11.97 -7.37 -9.98
N SER A 58 -11.52 -7.76 -8.81
CA SER A 58 -10.72 -6.91 -7.91
C SER A 58 -9.25 -6.83 -8.37
N GLY A 59 -8.41 -6.19 -7.57
CA GLY A 59 -6.97 -6.04 -7.81
C GLY A 59 -6.62 -4.63 -8.26
N ILE A 60 -5.75 -3.97 -7.48
CA ILE A 60 -5.38 -2.55 -7.68
C ILE A 60 -3.93 -2.36 -8.11
N GLU A 61 -3.17 -3.45 -8.23
CA GLU A 61 -1.77 -3.43 -8.70
C GLU A 61 -1.39 -4.75 -9.36
N CYS A 62 -0.36 -4.73 -10.19
CA CYS A 62 0.27 -5.94 -10.73
C CYS A 62 1.70 -5.68 -11.21
N ALA A 63 2.44 -6.77 -11.41
CA ALA A 63 3.63 -6.87 -12.23
C ALA A 63 3.34 -7.81 -13.41
N GLY A 64 3.84 -7.47 -14.60
CA GLY A 64 3.58 -8.26 -15.78
C GLY A 64 4.35 -7.77 -17.02
N SER A 65 3.93 -8.24 -18.17
CA SER A 65 4.50 -7.86 -19.45
C SER A 65 3.47 -7.22 -20.37
N VAL A 66 3.88 -6.20 -21.10
CA VAL A 66 3.05 -5.51 -22.09
C VAL A 66 2.65 -6.49 -23.18
N VAL A 67 1.36 -6.56 -23.49
CA VAL A 67 0.82 -7.25 -24.67
C VAL A 67 0.61 -6.27 -25.81
N LEU A 68 -0.04 -5.14 -25.51
CA LEU A 68 -0.27 -4.09 -26.48
C LEU A 68 -0.40 -2.75 -25.75
N ASP A 69 0.31 -1.75 -26.24
CA ASP A 69 0.20 -0.36 -25.80
C ASP A 69 -0.43 0.50 -26.88
N ALA A 70 -1.64 1.02 -26.63
CA ALA A 70 -2.34 1.89 -27.58
C ALA A 70 -1.73 3.31 -27.68
N THR A 71 -0.78 3.66 -26.82
CA THR A 71 -0.04 4.93 -26.91
C THR A 71 1.22 4.84 -27.76
N GLY A 72 1.73 3.63 -27.99
CA GLY A 72 2.94 3.37 -28.77
C GLY A 72 4.25 3.68 -28.02
N THR A 73 4.21 3.90 -26.72
CA THR A 73 5.41 4.24 -25.92
C THR A 73 6.12 3.01 -25.36
N LEU A 74 5.38 1.94 -25.10
CA LEU A 74 5.90 0.69 -24.55
C LEU A 74 5.97 -0.39 -25.62
N ARG A 75 6.96 -1.30 -25.50
CA ARG A 75 7.14 -2.42 -26.44
C ARG A 75 6.42 -3.66 -25.94
N GLU A 76 5.91 -4.48 -26.85
CA GLU A 76 5.43 -5.82 -26.53
C GLU A 76 6.51 -6.63 -25.78
N GLY A 77 6.10 -7.36 -24.75
CA GLY A 77 6.98 -8.13 -23.88
C GLY A 77 7.73 -7.31 -22.82
N GLN A 78 7.67 -5.96 -22.86
CA GLN A 78 8.35 -5.13 -21.87
C GLN A 78 7.81 -5.38 -20.47
N THR A 79 8.70 -5.52 -19.48
CA THR A 79 8.32 -5.65 -18.06
C THR A 79 7.77 -4.33 -17.53
N VAL A 80 6.63 -4.41 -16.91
CA VAL A 80 5.93 -3.27 -16.32
C VAL A 80 5.36 -3.61 -14.94
N VAL A 81 5.22 -2.58 -14.14
CA VAL A 81 4.35 -2.59 -12.97
C VAL A 81 3.20 -1.61 -13.22
N ALA A 82 2.03 -1.91 -12.66
CA ALA A 82 0.88 -1.04 -12.76
C ALA A 82 0.17 -0.95 -11.42
N LEU A 83 -0.36 0.23 -11.09
CA LEU A 83 -1.17 0.42 -9.90
C LEU A 83 -2.26 1.47 -10.10
N MET A 84 -3.40 1.25 -9.49
CA MET A 84 -4.58 2.12 -9.49
C MET A 84 -5.18 2.32 -10.89
N GLY A 85 -5.38 3.55 -11.38
CA GLY A 85 -5.99 3.83 -12.68
C GLY A 85 -7.43 3.34 -12.81
N GLY A 86 -8.12 3.12 -11.70
CA GLY A 86 -9.48 2.59 -11.67
C GLY A 86 -9.57 1.07 -11.56
N MET A 87 -8.45 0.34 -11.59
CA MET A 87 -8.44 -1.12 -11.42
C MET A 87 -9.20 -1.56 -10.17
N GLY A 88 -10.03 -2.60 -10.29
CA GLY A 88 -10.85 -3.14 -9.22
C GLY A 88 -12.02 -2.24 -8.80
N ARG A 89 -12.17 -1.06 -9.44
CA ARG A 89 -13.23 -0.08 -9.14
C ARG A 89 -14.05 0.27 -10.36
N THR A 90 -13.56 1.13 -11.23
CA THR A 90 -14.25 1.60 -12.44
C THR A 90 -13.96 0.71 -13.66
N ILE A 91 -12.91 -0.08 -13.58
CA ILE A 91 -12.53 -1.09 -14.53
C ILE A 91 -12.19 -2.40 -13.80
N ASP A 92 -12.27 -3.54 -14.47
CA ASP A 92 -11.81 -4.81 -13.94
C ASP A 92 -10.32 -4.72 -13.57
N GLY A 93 -9.97 -5.31 -12.43
CA GLY A 93 -8.64 -5.23 -11.84
C GLY A 93 -7.73 -6.39 -12.20
N SER A 94 -6.62 -6.45 -11.47
CA SER A 94 -5.51 -7.36 -11.74
C SER A 94 -5.68 -8.80 -11.25
N TYR A 95 -6.79 -9.14 -10.60
CA TYR A 95 -7.07 -10.53 -10.20
C TYR A 95 -7.45 -11.41 -11.41
N ALA A 96 -6.66 -11.31 -12.47
CA ALA A 96 -6.89 -11.98 -13.75
C ALA A 96 -5.58 -12.16 -14.52
N GLU A 97 -5.58 -13.05 -15.52
CA GLU A 97 -4.42 -13.26 -16.40
C GLU A 97 -4.06 -12.03 -17.25
N TYR A 98 -5.02 -11.14 -17.51
CA TYR A 98 -4.83 -9.90 -18.28
C TYR A 98 -5.61 -8.76 -17.64
N VAL A 99 -5.03 -7.57 -17.70
CA VAL A 99 -5.67 -6.34 -17.25
C VAL A 99 -5.42 -5.21 -18.26
N LEU A 100 -6.42 -4.34 -18.46
CA LEU A 100 -6.31 -3.15 -19.28
C LEU A 100 -6.24 -1.93 -18.35
N VAL A 101 -5.15 -1.16 -18.43
CA VAL A 101 -4.84 -0.06 -17.50
C VAL A 101 -4.56 1.22 -18.28
N PRO A 102 -5.01 2.40 -17.82
CA PRO A 102 -4.55 3.67 -18.38
C PRO A 102 -3.02 3.77 -18.38
N ALA A 103 -2.42 4.23 -19.47
CA ALA A 103 -0.97 4.29 -19.60
C ALA A 103 -0.30 5.17 -18.51
N THR A 104 -1.01 6.17 -17.98
CA THR A 104 -0.56 7.02 -16.85
C THR A 104 -0.35 6.25 -15.54
N ASN A 105 -0.86 5.02 -15.47
CA ASN A 105 -0.80 4.15 -14.29
C ASN A 105 0.10 2.91 -14.52
N VAL A 106 0.87 2.93 -15.62
CA VAL A 106 1.83 1.87 -15.97
C VAL A 106 3.24 2.43 -15.96
N VAL A 107 4.17 1.75 -15.30
CA VAL A 107 5.58 2.14 -15.23
C VAL A 107 6.42 1.00 -15.77
N PRO A 108 7.21 1.24 -16.84
CA PRO A 108 8.21 0.27 -17.29
C PRO A 108 9.35 0.18 -16.27
N VAL A 109 9.83 -1.05 -16.05
CA VAL A 109 10.95 -1.30 -15.15
C VAL A 109 11.90 -2.32 -15.75
N GLU A 110 13.19 -2.16 -15.48
CA GLU A 110 14.21 -3.18 -15.71
C GLU A 110 14.43 -3.92 -14.40
N SER A 111 14.24 -5.23 -14.39
CA SER A 111 14.27 -6.01 -13.15
C SER A 111 14.79 -7.42 -13.39
N GLY A 112 15.70 -7.86 -12.52
CA GLY A 112 16.07 -9.26 -12.36
C GLY A 112 15.34 -9.97 -11.23
N LEU A 113 14.39 -9.29 -10.57
CA LEU A 113 13.57 -9.89 -9.51
C LEU A 113 12.58 -10.90 -10.10
N ASP A 114 12.29 -11.94 -9.34
CA ASP A 114 11.17 -12.82 -9.62
C ASP A 114 9.85 -12.05 -9.58
N TRP A 115 8.83 -12.56 -10.29
CA TRP A 115 7.55 -11.87 -10.43
C TRP A 115 6.85 -11.60 -9.09
N GLU A 116 6.94 -12.52 -8.14
CA GLU A 116 6.37 -12.36 -6.81
C GLU A 116 7.06 -11.25 -6.01
N HIS A 117 8.38 -11.10 -6.16
CA HIS A 117 9.11 -10.00 -5.54
C HIS A 117 8.74 -8.66 -6.18
N LEU A 118 8.70 -8.62 -7.52
CA LEU A 118 8.36 -7.40 -8.24
C LEU A 118 6.92 -6.94 -7.93
N ALA A 119 5.96 -7.88 -7.84
CA ALA A 119 4.56 -7.57 -7.53
C ALA A 119 4.31 -7.16 -6.08
N ALA A 120 5.28 -7.36 -5.19
CA ALA A 120 5.16 -6.91 -3.79
C ALA A 120 5.41 -5.40 -3.61
N LEU A 121 6.00 -4.73 -4.60
CA LEU A 121 6.52 -3.37 -4.47
C LEU A 121 5.49 -2.26 -4.82
N PRO A 122 4.72 -2.34 -5.92
CA PRO A 122 4.16 -1.14 -6.56
C PRO A 122 3.32 -0.28 -5.63
N GLU A 123 2.26 -0.81 -5.07
CA GLU A 123 1.35 -0.01 -4.24
C GLU A 123 1.99 0.38 -2.91
N ALA A 124 2.61 -0.57 -2.21
CA ALA A 124 3.17 -0.34 -0.90
C ALA A 124 4.28 0.72 -0.91
N TYR A 125 5.22 0.62 -1.86
CA TYR A 125 6.33 1.55 -1.94
C TYR A 125 5.95 2.89 -2.58
N ALA A 126 5.04 2.91 -3.57
CA ALA A 126 4.56 4.16 -4.15
C ALA A 126 3.81 5.01 -3.11
N VAL A 127 2.94 4.38 -2.32
CA VAL A 127 2.21 5.08 -1.25
C VAL A 127 3.18 5.55 -0.16
N ALA A 128 4.08 4.68 0.30
CA ALA A 128 5.06 5.04 1.31
C ALA A 128 5.93 6.23 0.85
N TRP A 129 6.45 6.16 -0.38
CA TRP A 129 7.26 7.23 -0.96
C TRP A 129 6.50 8.55 -1.00
N THR A 130 5.27 8.54 -1.51
CA THR A 130 4.43 9.74 -1.61
C THR A 130 4.12 10.32 -0.24
N CYS A 131 3.75 9.48 0.73
CA CYS A 131 3.48 9.95 2.10
C CYS A 131 4.71 10.58 2.75
N LEU A 132 5.87 9.95 2.63
CA LEU A 132 7.11 10.45 3.26
C LEU A 132 7.64 11.72 2.61
N HIS A 133 7.64 11.78 1.26
CA HIS A 133 8.23 12.91 0.54
C HIS A 133 7.27 14.08 0.31
N ARG A 134 5.97 13.82 0.06
CA ARG A 134 5.01 14.85 -0.34
C ARG A 134 4.10 15.31 0.79
N ASN A 135 3.65 14.39 1.65
CA ASN A 135 2.74 14.72 2.76
C ASN A 135 3.50 15.08 4.04
N LEU A 136 4.46 14.26 4.42
CA LEU A 136 5.23 14.43 5.66
C LEU A 136 6.50 15.26 5.47
N GLU A 137 7.05 15.31 4.26
CA GLU A 137 8.30 16.03 3.92
C GLU A 137 9.44 15.70 4.90
N VAL A 138 9.59 14.39 5.22
CA VAL A 138 10.59 13.94 6.18
C VAL A 138 12.02 14.17 5.67
N ARG A 139 12.93 14.44 6.60
CA ARG A 139 14.35 14.72 6.32
C ARG A 139 15.25 13.95 7.27
N ALA A 140 16.49 13.73 6.85
CA ALA A 140 17.51 13.08 7.67
C ALA A 140 17.60 13.75 9.07
N GLY A 141 17.77 12.93 10.10
CA GLY A 141 17.86 13.34 11.49
C GLY A 141 16.53 13.66 12.16
N GLN A 142 15.40 13.58 11.43
CA GLN A 142 14.07 13.71 12.04
C GLN A 142 13.59 12.38 12.64
N LEU A 143 12.64 12.47 13.56
CA LEU A 143 11.99 11.35 14.22
C LEU A 143 10.59 11.11 13.62
N LEU A 144 10.41 9.94 13.00
CA LEU A 144 9.17 9.52 12.36
C LEU A 144 8.52 8.37 13.14
N VAL A 145 7.23 8.49 13.42
CA VAL A 145 6.42 7.33 13.84
C VAL A 145 5.76 6.68 12.64
N VAL A 146 5.87 5.36 12.53
CA VAL A 146 5.09 4.53 11.60
C VAL A 146 4.11 3.67 12.41
N ARG A 147 2.84 4.10 12.47
CA ARG A 147 1.78 3.31 13.13
C ARG A 147 1.28 2.22 12.19
N GLY A 148 1.28 0.98 12.68
CA GLY A 148 0.98 -0.19 11.84
C GLY A 148 2.19 -0.66 11.03
N GLY A 149 3.38 -0.55 11.61
CA GLY A 149 4.68 -0.85 10.98
C GLY A 149 4.80 -2.28 10.45
N THR A 150 4.03 -3.24 10.95
CA THR A 150 4.05 -4.64 10.49
C THR A 150 3.23 -4.88 9.21
N SER A 151 2.46 -3.91 8.74
CA SER A 151 1.77 -3.99 7.43
C SER A 151 2.74 -3.83 6.27
N SER A 152 2.36 -4.24 5.06
CA SER A 152 3.19 -4.07 3.85
C SER A 152 3.61 -2.61 3.64
N LEU A 153 2.65 -1.70 3.73
CA LEU A 153 2.89 -0.25 3.61
C LEU A 153 3.78 0.27 4.76
N GLY A 154 3.56 -0.20 6.00
CA GLY A 154 4.40 0.19 7.14
C GLY A 154 5.84 -0.28 6.98
N GLN A 155 6.04 -1.48 6.47
CA GLN A 155 7.37 -2.03 6.19
C GLN A 155 8.09 -1.24 5.09
N ALA A 156 7.40 -0.91 3.99
CA ALA A 156 7.94 -0.07 2.93
C ALA A 156 8.31 1.34 3.44
N ALA A 157 7.48 1.92 4.31
CA ALA A 157 7.76 3.22 4.91
C ALA A 157 9.01 3.20 5.81
N ILE A 158 9.24 2.12 6.56
CA ILE A 158 10.45 1.95 7.38
C ILE A 158 11.68 1.86 6.47
N ASP A 159 11.65 1.05 5.41
CA ASP A 159 12.76 0.90 4.48
C ASP A 159 13.16 2.26 3.88
N ILE A 160 12.18 3.02 3.35
CA ILE A 160 12.42 4.33 2.75
C ILE A 160 12.94 5.33 3.80
N ALA A 161 12.32 5.38 4.98
CA ALA A 161 12.73 6.32 6.04
C ALA A 161 14.16 6.05 6.52
N CYS A 162 14.52 4.79 6.72
CA CYS A 162 15.89 4.40 7.09
C CYS A 162 16.90 4.83 6.02
N GLN A 163 16.57 4.62 4.73
CA GLN A 163 17.43 5.04 3.62
C GLN A 163 17.61 6.57 3.56
N LEU A 164 16.60 7.32 3.99
CA LEU A 164 16.67 8.79 4.09
C LEU A 164 17.42 9.29 5.33
N GLY A 165 17.89 8.41 6.21
CA GLY A 165 18.53 8.79 7.48
C GLY A 165 17.55 9.35 8.51
N VAL A 166 16.28 8.95 8.43
CA VAL A 166 15.22 9.29 9.39
C VAL A 166 15.23 8.25 10.50
N GLU A 167 15.16 8.68 11.75
CA GLU A 167 15.01 7.80 12.90
C GLU A 167 13.55 7.33 13.02
N VAL A 168 13.33 6.01 13.08
CA VAL A 168 11.99 5.44 13.01
C VAL A 168 11.57 4.82 14.34
N ILE A 169 10.41 5.25 14.84
CA ILE A 169 9.63 4.55 15.86
C ILE A 169 8.52 3.79 15.14
N ALA A 170 8.55 2.46 15.15
CA ALA A 170 7.51 1.66 14.51
C ALA A 170 6.61 0.97 15.53
N SER A 171 5.28 0.94 15.28
CA SER A 171 4.36 0.29 16.19
C SER A 171 3.79 -1.02 15.66
N SER A 172 3.58 -1.97 16.57
CA SER A 172 2.90 -3.24 16.32
C SER A 172 1.85 -3.48 17.40
N ARG A 173 0.71 -4.09 17.04
CA ARG A 173 -0.29 -4.52 18.01
C ARG A 173 0.19 -5.72 18.84
N ARG A 174 1.07 -6.52 18.27
CA ARG A 174 1.57 -7.76 18.86
C ARG A 174 3.02 -7.56 19.30
N PRO A 175 3.39 -7.93 20.54
CA PRO A 175 4.77 -7.82 21.00
C PRO A 175 5.78 -8.54 20.10
N GLU A 176 5.38 -9.68 19.50
CA GLU A 176 6.21 -10.49 18.60
C GLU A 176 6.65 -9.71 17.35
N GLY A 177 5.84 -8.73 16.91
CA GLY A 177 6.18 -7.86 15.76
C GLY A 177 7.37 -6.95 16.00
N LYS A 178 7.75 -6.68 17.25
CA LYS A 178 8.84 -5.74 17.56
C LYS A 178 10.20 -6.19 17.04
N ALA A 179 10.49 -7.48 17.14
CA ALA A 179 11.77 -8.03 16.66
C ALA A 179 11.91 -7.79 15.15
N MET A 180 10.85 -8.04 14.38
CA MET A 180 10.81 -7.79 12.95
C MET A 180 10.95 -6.30 12.61
N LEU A 181 10.28 -5.40 13.34
CA LEU A 181 10.40 -3.95 13.12
C LEU A 181 11.84 -3.46 13.34
N ARG A 182 12.50 -3.93 14.41
CA ARG A 182 13.91 -3.60 14.69
C ARG A 182 14.85 -4.17 13.63
N SER A 183 14.65 -5.42 13.21
CA SER A 183 15.47 -6.03 12.17
C SER A 183 15.33 -5.31 10.83
N ARG A 184 14.21 -4.62 10.61
CA ARG A 184 13.98 -3.79 9.42
C ARG A 184 14.60 -2.39 9.51
N GLY A 185 15.13 -2.01 10.68
CA GLY A 185 15.85 -0.74 10.88
C GLY A 185 15.11 0.27 11.75
N ALA A 186 13.94 -0.07 12.32
CA ALA A 186 13.32 0.82 13.30
C ALA A 186 14.20 0.95 14.54
N ALA A 187 14.58 2.16 14.92
CA ALA A 187 15.35 2.46 16.12
C ALA A 187 14.57 2.05 17.37
N HIS A 188 13.26 2.31 17.36
CA HIS A 188 12.36 1.93 18.44
C HIS A 188 11.18 1.14 17.90
N ALA A 189 10.78 0.10 18.64
CA ALA A 189 9.60 -0.70 18.34
C ALA A 189 8.68 -0.72 19.55
N VAL A 190 7.51 -0.10 19.40
CA VAL A 190 6.55 0.09 20.49
C VAL A 190 5.31 -0.78 20.32
N THR A 191 4.71 -1.17 21.44
CA THR A 191 3.40 -1.80 21.38
C THR A 191 2.35 -0.72 21.08
N ASN A 192 1.50 -0.99 20.09
CA ASN A 192 0.46 -0.05 19.68
C ASN A 192 -0.60 0.06 20.78
N ALA A 193 -0.42 1.02 21.67
CA ALA A 193 -1.48 1.50 22.54
C ALA A 193 -2.33 2.52 21.74
N ASP A 194 -3.58 2.70 22.13
CA ASP A 194 -4.43 3.77 21.57
C ASP A 194 -3.80 5.15 21.84
N GLU A 195 -2.96 5.24 22.89
CA GLU A 195 -2.14 6.39 23.24
C GLU A 195 -0.65 6.04 23.13
N LEU A 196 0.00 6.52 22.04
CA LEU A 196 1.42 6.26 21.76
C LEU A 196 2.34 6.71 22.90
N CYS A 197 2.15 7.95 23.35
CA CYS A 197 3.00 8.54 24.38
C CYS A 197 2.84 7.90 25.75
N ALA A 198 1.78 7.13 25.96
CA ALA A 198 1.55 6.34 27.17
C ALA A 198 2.06 4.89 27.06
N ALA A 199 2.56 4.50 25.88
CA ALA A 199 3.11 3.14 25.71
C ALA A 199 4.34 2.96 26.61
N PRO A 200 4.46 1.83 27.34
CA PRO A 200 5.58 1.61 28.28
C PRO A 200 6.97 1.65 27.63
N ASP A 201 7.02 1.40 26.35
CA ASP A 201 8.23 1.37 25.52
C ASP A 201 8.37 2.61 24.60
N TRP A 202 7.60 3.66 24.88
CA TRP A 202 7.74 4.95 24.21
C TRP A 202 9.07 5.63 24.61
N PRO A 203 9.91 6.04 23.63
CA PRO A 203 11.24 6.61 23.96
C PRO A 203 11.18 8.02 24.57
N GLY A 204 10.00 8.62 24.63
CA GLY A 204 9.78 9.97 25.20
C GLY A 204 9.67 11.07 24.16
N GLY A 205 9.21 12.23 24.60
CA GLY A 205 9.14 13.45 23.78
C GLY A 205 8.05 13.46 22.70
N LYS A 206 8.16 14.47 21.82
CA LYS A 206 7.31 14.67 20.65
C LYS A 206 8.12 14.34 19.39
N VAL A 207 7.42 13.91 18.34
CA VAL A 207 8.03 13.49 17.07
C VAL A 207 7.83 14.54 15.97
N ASP A 208 8.66 14.47 14.94
CA ASP A 208 8.58 15.38 13.78
C ASP A 208 7.42 15.02 12.86
N ALA A 209 7.21 13.71 12.66
CA ALA A 209 6.21 13.22 11.72
C ALA A 209 5.56 11.91 12.21
N VAL A 210 4.30 11.70 11.79
CA VAL A 210 3.58 10.43 12.00
C VAL A 210 2.95 9.99 10.68
N LEU A 211 3.30 8.79 10.24
CA LEU A 211 2.55 8.05 9.22
C LEU A 211 1.57 7.12 9.94
N ASP A 212 0.28 7.44 9.86
CA ASP A 212 -0.76 6.68 10.54
C ASP A 212 -1.50 5.78 9.55
N LEU A 213 -1.30 4.45 9.69
CA LEU A 213 -1.94 3.41 8.88
C LEU A 213 -3.10 2.73 9.62
N ILE A 214 -3.34 3.11 10.87
CA ILE A 214 -4.47 2.62 11.68
C ILE A 214 -5.73 3.39 11.31
N GLY A 215 -5.60 4.72 11.19
CA GLY A 215 -6.66 5.59 10.67
C GLY A 215 -7.46 6.30 11.74
N ASN A 216 -8.76 6.45 11.51
CA ASN A 216 -9.65 7.30 12.31
C ASN A 216 -9.52 7.11 13.83
N ARG A 217 -9.32 5.85 14.25
CA ARG A 217 -9.20 5.50 15.68
C ARG A 217 -8.02 6.14 16.38
N THR A 218 -6.94 6.45 15.65
CA THR A 218 -5.64 6.85 16.23
C THR A 218 -5.18 8.24 15.83
N VAL A 219 -5.85 8.89 14.87
CA VAL A 219 -5.41 10.17 14.31
C VAL A 219 -5.27 11.28 15.34
N LEU A 220 -6.17 11.35 16.31
CA LEU A 220 -6.10 12.38 17.37
C LEU A 220 -4.88 12.17 18.28
N ASP A 221 -4.59 10.93 18.62
CA ASP A 221 -3.40 10.58 19.38
C ASP A 221 -2.12 10.81 18.56
N SER A 222 -2.13 10.48 17.29
CA SER A 222 -1.03 10.77 16.36
C SER A 222 -0.71 12.27 16.30
N MET A 223 -1.74 13.12 16.26
CA MET A 223 -1.56 14.58 16.33
C MET A 223 -0.98 15.03 17.68
N ARG A 224 -1.46 14.45 18.79
CA ARG A 224 -0.94 14.78 20.14
C ARG A 224 0.52 14.37 20.31
N ALA A 225 0.95 13.26 19.69
CA ALA A 225 2.34 12.81 19.73
C ALA A 225 3.29 13.71 18.91
N THR A 226 2.75 14.50 17.97
CA THR A 226 3.51 15.32 17.02
C THR A 226 3.86 16.69 17.65
N ARG A 227 5.09 17.17 17.40
CA ARG A 227 5.52 18.51 17.85
C ARG A 227 4.86 19.63 17.03
N ARG A 228 4.92 20.85 17.55
CA ARG A 228 4.54 22.06 16.78
C ARG A 228 5.37 22.13 15.48
N GLY A 229 4.72 22.43 14.37
CA GLY A 229 5.30 22.44 13.02
C GLY A 229 5.49 21.04 12.43
N GLY A 230 5.19 19.98 13.18
CA GLY A 230 5.27 18.60 12.68
C GLY A 230 4.05 18.21 11.85
N ARG A 231 4.12 17.04 11.23
CA ARG A 231 3.15 16.58 10.23
C ARG A 231 2.60 15.19 10.55
N VAL A 232 1.32 15.01 10.31
CA VAL A 232 0.63 13.70 10.37
C VAL A 232 0.05 13.40 9.01
N CYS A 233 0.28 12.19 8.50
CA CYS A 233 -0.36 11.71 7.28
C CYS A 233 -1.14 10.42 7.58
N LEU A 234 -2.45 10.45 7.31
CA LEU A 234 -3.29 9.27 7.25
C LEU A 234 -3.14 8.63 5.86
N ALA A 235 -2.79 7.34 5.81
CA ALA A 235 -2.68 6.62 4.54
C ALA A 235 -3.22 5.18 4.62
N GLY A 236 -3.84 4.80 5.73
CA GLY A 236 -4.41 3.48 5.91
C GLY A 236 -5.53 3.45 6.94
N PHE A 237 -6.31 2.37 6.91
CA PHE A 237 -7.45 2.16 7.78
C PHE A 237 -7.42 0.74 8.38
N LEU A 238 -6.29 0.32 8.92
CA LEU A 238 -6.16 -0.98 9.60
C LEU A 238 -7.06 -1.10 10.83
N GLY A 239 -7.42 0.03 11.44
CA GLY A 239 -8.35 0.12 12.57
C GLY A 239 -9.83 0.07 12.20
N GLY A 240 -10.16 0.02 10.90
CA GLY A 240 -11.54 0.04 10.39
C GLY A 240 -11.92 1.39 9.79
N LEU A 241 -13.15 1.46 9.25
CA LEU A 241 -13.68 2.61 8.51
C LEU A 241 -14.65 3.46 9.31
N ALA A 242 -14.89 3.14 10.60
CA ALA A 242 -15.78 3.96 11.45
C ALA A 242 -15.29 5.42 11.43
N PRO A 243 -16.17 6.38 11.13
CA PRO A 243 -15.80 7.77 11.10
C PRO A 243 -15.41 8.26 12.49
N LEU A 244 -14.62 9.33 12.54
CA LEU A 244 -14.33 10.06 13.75
C LEU A 244 -15.58 10.89 14.10
N ALA A 245 -16.35 10.44 15.07
CA ALA A 245 -17.55 11.14 15.53
C ALA A 245 -17.14 12.38 16.34
N ASP A 246 -17.97 13.43 16.28
CA ASP A 246 -17.87 14.65 17.10
C ASP A 246 -16.47 15.29 17.06
N PHE A 247 -15.83 15.28 15.87
CA PHE A 247 -14.52 15.90 15.71
C PHE A 247 -14.63 17.43 15.80
N ASP A 248 -14.05 17.98 16.87
CA ASP A 248 -13.93 19.42 17.09
C ASP A 248 -12.47 19.87 16.98
N PRO A 249 -12.09 20.53 15.87
CA PRO A 249 -10.71 20.99 15.69
C PRO A 249 -10.22 21.93 16.81
N LEU A 250 -11.11 22.76 17.40
CA LEU A 250 -10.72 23.72 18.42
C LEU A 250 -10.20 23.04 19.69
N SER A 251 -10.83 21.96 20.10
CA SER A 251 -10.48 21.25 21.34
C SER A 251 -9.57 20.03 21.11
N GLN A 252 -9.55 19.46 19.91
CA GLN A 252 -8.92 18.17 19.64
C GLN A 252 -7.65 18.24 18.79
N MET A 253 -7.43 19.34 18.04
CA MET A 253 -6.20 19.52 17.26
C MET A 253 -5.17 20.34 18.04
N PRO A 254 -3.94 19.81 18.22
CA PRO A 254 -2.85 20.60 18.76
C PRO A 254 -2.48 21.76 17.83
N SER A 255 -2.32 22.95 18.39
CA SER A 255 -1.98 24.14 17.60
C SER A 255 -0.65 23.97 16.86
N GLY A 256 -0.68 24.20 15.54
CA GLY A 256 0.50 24.16 14.69
C GLY A 256 0.94 22.77 14.26
N VAL A 257 0.12 21.72 14.42
CA VAL A 257 0.31 20.40 13.80
C VAL A 257 -0.43 20.35 12.47
N HIS A 258 0.23 19.82 11.43
CA HIS A 258 -0.35 19.66 10.10
C HIS A 258 -0.92 18.26 9.94
N LEU A 259 -2.20 18.16 9.59
CA LEU A 259 -2.86 16.89 9.27
C LEU A 259 -3.10 16.82 7.76
N SER A 260 -2.68 15.72 7.15
CA SER A 260 -2.96 15.39 5.75
C SER A 260 -3.49 13.97 5.61
N PHE A 261 -4.11 13.69 4.47
CA PHE A 261 -4.55 12.37 4.05
C PHE A 261 -4.00 12.06 2.67
N PHE A 262 -3.57 10.83 2.44
CA PHE A 262 -3.23 10.33 1.12
C PHE A 262 -3.99 9.05 0.80
N GLY A 263 -4.68 9.04 -0.33
CA GLY A 263 -5.35 7.86 -0.91
C GLY A 263 -4.72 7.51 -2.25
N SER A 264 -4.22 6.29 -2.38
CA SER A 264 -3.53 5.81 -3.59
C SER A 264 -4.38 5.86 -4.86
N PHE A 265 -5.71 5.91 -4.72
CA PHE A 265 -6.63 6.10 -5.86
C PHE A 265 -6.42 7.42 -6.63
N ASN A 266 -5.62 8.35 -6.09
CA ASN A 266 -5.23 9.57 -6.77
C ASN A 266 -4.09 9.37 -7.78
N PHE A 267 -3.34 8.26 -7.73
CA PHE A 267 -2.27 8.01 -8.68
C PHE A 267 -2.78 7.97 -10.13
N GLY A 268 -2.03 8.60 -11.01
CA GLY A 268 -2.35 8.76 -12.43
C GLY A 268 -3.17 10.02 -12.75
N THR A 269 -3.53 10.82 -11.73
CA THR A 269 -4.11 12.16 -11.93
C THR A 269 -3.01 13.22 -12.11
N ALA A 270 -3.39 14.38 -12.62
CA ALA A 270 -2.43 15.48 -12.88
C ALA A 270 -1.67 15.94 -11.61
N ASN A 271 -2.30 15.85 -10.43
CA ASN A 271 -1.69 16.26 -9.16
C ASN A 271 -0.86 15.15 -8.51
N PHE A 272 -1.03 13.91 -8.92
CA PHE A 272 -0.36 12.73 -8.39
C PHE A 272 0.05 11.80 -9.54
N ALA A 273 0.91 12.33 -10.41
CA ALA A 273 1.45 11.54 -11.51
C ALA A 273 2.24 10.35 -10.96
N LEU A 274 1.97 9.16 -11.48
CA LEU A 274 2.71 7.97 -11.03
C LEU A 274 4.20 8.05 -11.42
N SER A 275 4.52 8.79 -12.48
CA SER A 275 5.89 9.10 -12.90
C SER A 275 6.72 9.89 -11.87
N ASP A 276 6.07 10.54 -10.89
CA ASP A 276 6.78 11.21 -9.80
C ASP A 276 7.41 10.22 -8.81
N VAL A 277 6.87 8.99 -8.75
CA VAL A 277 7.40 7.93 -7.91
C VAL A 277 8.59 7.27 -8.62
N PRO A 278 9.79 7.24 -8.01
CA PRO A 278 10.98 6.67 -8.65
C PRO A 278 10.94 5.12 -8.63
N MET A 279 9.99 4.54 -9.37
CA MET A 279 9.72 3.10 -9.31
C MET A 279 10.93 2.25 -9.70
N GLN A 280 11.71 2.68 -10.71
CA GLN A 280 12.94 1.97 -11.06
C GLN A 280 13.93 1.94 -9.89
N GLN A 281 14.14 3.08 -9.22
CA GLN A 281 15.02 3.14 -8.05
C GLN A 281 14.54 2.25 -6.90
N ILE A 282 13.23 2.14 -6.70
CA ILE A 282 12.63 1.24 -5.72
C ILE A 282 12.98 -0.23 -6.06
N VAL A 283 12.86 -0.60 -7.33
CA VAL A 283 13.24 -1.93 -7.84
C VAL A 283 14.73 -2.19 -7.66
N ASP A 284 15.57 -1.20 -7.95
CA ASP A 284 17.04 -1.30 -7.81
C ASP A 284 17.45 -1.47 -6.34
N PHE A 285 16.79 -0.75 -5.42
CA PHE A 285 17.04 -0.86 -3.98
C PHE A 285 16.58 -2.22 -3.42
N GLU A 286 15.46 -2.76 -3.90
CA GLU A 286 15.06 -4.13 -3.57
C GLU A 286 16.05 -5.15 -4.10
N SER A 287 16.48 -5.02 -5.35
CA SER A 287 17.43 -5.93 -6.00
C SER A 287 18.80 -5.95 -5.31
N SER A 288 19.23 -4.80 -4.77
CA SER A 288 20.48 -4.67 -4.00
C SER A 288 20.37 -5.08 -2.53
N GLY A 289 19.15 -5.38 -2.04
CA GLY A 289 18.88 -5.71 -0.64
C GLY A 289 18.87 -4.52 0.31
N LEU A 290 18.88 -3.28 -0.20
CA LEU A 290 18.67 -2.06 0.59
C LEU A 290 17.24 -1.97 1.09
N TYR A 291 16.27 -2.32 0.24
CA TYR A 291 14.88 -2.53 0.66
C TYR A 291 14.63 -4.02 0.90
N ARG A 292 13.58 -4.33 1.63
CA ARG A 292 13.21 -5.70 2.03
C ARG A 292 11.73 -5.96 1.72
N GLY A 293 11.34 -5.65 0.48
CA GLY A 293 9.97 -5.76 -0.02
C GLY A 293 9.51 -7.19 -0.34
N LYS A 294 10.32 -8.20 0.00
CA LYS A 294 9.98 -9.60 -0.20
C LYS A 294 8.57 -9.92 0.31
N PRO A 295 7.73 -10.62 -0.48
CA PRO A 295 6.41 -11.02 -0.02
C PRO A 295 6.50 -11.94 1.21
N ALA A 296 5.61 -11.74 2.17
CA ALA A 296 5.49 -12.62 3.34
C ALA A 296 4.82 -13.95 2.97
N HIS A 297 3.91 -13.91 2.00
CA HIS A 297 3.17 -15.09 1.53
C HIS A 297 2.98 -15.00 0.01
N VAL A 298 3.16 -16.14 -0.66
CA VAL A 298 2.89 -16.30 -2.10
C VAL A 298 1.81 -17.36 -2.27
N PHE A 299 0.81 -17.06 -3.09
CA PHE A 299 -0.36 -17.89 -3.36
C PHE A 299 -0.51 -18.11 -4.86
N GLY A 300 -1.19 -19.17 -5.27
CA GLY A 300 -1.72 -19.33 -6.61
C GLY A 300 -3.07 -18.64 -6.79
N LEU A 301 -3.52 -18.48 -8.04
CA LEU A 301 -4.79 -17.81 -8.36
C LEU A 301 -6.00 -18.43 -7.62
N SER A 302 -6.07 -19.75 -7.50
CA SER A 302 -7.16 -20.44 -6.79
C SER A 302 -7.17 -20.21 -5.28
N GLU A 303 -6.07 -19.72 -4.71
CA GLU A 303 -5.89 -19.51 -3.28
C GLU A 303 -6.22 -18.07 -2.82
N VAL A 304 -6.66 -17.20 -3.74
CA VAL A 304 -7.03 -15.80 -3.40
C VAL A 304 -8.04 -15.72 -2.24
N PRO A 305 -9.07 -16.58 -2.14
CA PRO A 305 -9.95 -16.59 -0.96
C PRO A 305 -9.20 -16.88 0.36
N ILE A 306 -8.22 -17.79 0.32
CA ILE A 306 -7.39 -18.15 1.49
C ILE A 306 -6.54 -16.95 1.90
N ALA A 307 -5.91 -16.28 0.93
CA ALA A 307 -5.11 -15.08 1.17
C ALA A 307 -5.95 -13.94 1.79
N HIS A 308 -7.17 -13.71 1.28
CA HIS A 308 -8.10 -12.74 1.85
C HIS A 308 -8.48 -13.09 3.30
N ALA A 309 -8.75 -14.36 3.59
CA ALA A 309 -9.05 -14.82 4.94
C ALA A 309 -7.87 -14.58 5.91
N LEU A 310 -6.64 -14.88 5.46
CA LEU A 310 -5.41 -14.62 6.24
C LEU A 310 -5.27 -13.13 6.58
N MET A 311 -5.49 -12.26 5.60
CA MET A 311 -5.42 -10.81 5.77
C MET A 311 -6.52 -10.28 6.70
N GLU A 312 -7.74 -10.84 6.64
CA GLU A 312 -8.86 -10.45 7.53
C GLU A 312 -8.55 -10.76 9.00
N ARG A 313 -7.90 -11.90 9.27
CA ARG A 313 -7.44 -12.26 10.61
C ARG A 313 -6.23 -11.45 11.08
N ASN A 314 -5.69 -10.57 10.20
CA ASN A 314 -4.47 -9.79 10.44
C ASN A 314 -3.23 -10.68 10.75
N GLU A 315 -3.14 -11.82 10.11
CA GLU A 315 -2.05 -12.80 10.28
C GLU A 315 -1.00 -12.72 9.17
N ALA A 316 -1.25 -11.95 8.12
CA ALA A 316 -0.36 -11.84 6.96
C ALA A 316 1.03 -11.27 7.28
N VAL A 317 1.14 -10.35 8.25
CA VAL A 317 2.40 -9.72 8.71
C VAL A 317 3.35 -9.37 7.54
N GLY A 318 2.85 -8.59 6.58
CA GLY A 318 3.57 -8.19 5.38
C GLY A 318 2.72 -8.31 4.12
N LYS A 319 3.38 -8.31 2.96
CA LYS A 319 2.72 -8.37 1.66
C LYS A 319 2.33 -9.81 1.29
N CYS A 320 1.07 -9.98 0.87
CA CYS A 320 0.60 -11.18 0.18
C CYS A 320 0.66 -10.94 -1.32
N VAL A 321 1.15 -11.90 -2.07
CA VAL A 321 1.25 -11.86 -3.53
C VAL A 321 0.63 -13.12 -4.13
N VAL A 322 0.00 -12.99 -5.28
CA VAL A 322 -0.50 -14.10 -6.08
C VAL A 322 0.33 -14.21 -7.35
N LEU A 323 0.84 -15.39 -7.62
CA LEU A 323 1.59 -15.76 -8.82
C LEU A 323 0.64 -16.45 -9.81
N LEU A 324 0.76 -16.11 -11.13
CA LEU A 324 -0.06 -16.65 -12.23
C LEU A 324 0.73 -17.58 -13.13
#